data_0eab885e3ea3a7190a5d4590356d6455
#
_entry.id   0eab885e3ea3a7190a5d4590356d6455
#
_cell.length_a   1.000
_cell.length_b   1.000
_cell.length_c   1.000
_cell.angle_alpha   90.00
_cell.angle_beta   90.00
_cell.angle_gamma   90.00
#
_symmetry.space_group_name_H-M   'P 1'
#
loop_
_entity.id
_entity.type
_entity.pdbx_description
1 polymer ?
#
loop_
_entity_poly.entity_id
_entity_poly.type
_entity_poly.pdbx_seq_one_letter_code
_entity_poly.pdbx_strand_id
1 'polypeptide(L)'
;MGSGTVVVGAGQAGLQLAVSLRQAGDEEPIVLVGEEPHAPYQRPPLSKDFLAGKTDQASLAFREPAYYEQVGIRLLTGERITKAEPGLLHTASGCALPYERLALTLGAEPVRLPVEGAGLEGICTLRNLEDALALREHLARAERVVVVGGGFIGLEAAAVARSMDAYVTVVEATDRLMARAVAPVVSEFYRQAHTRRGTQVLLSSAVAGFEGAAGQVRAVVLADGTRLPADLVLLGVGVRPRTGPARELGVEVDGGIVVDACSRTSVPGVVAAGDCTVRPHPLTGEGRLRLESVPSAVAQAQAAAASLLGRSEPDTSVPWFWSNQGELRLQIAGLSAGYDATVVRGDPASEQFSVLYYRQGALLAVDAVNQPADYMAVRRALTRGEHLPADRAGDTGVPLKRLLTEGTADVR
;
A
#
# COMPACT_ATOMS: atom_id res chain seq x y z
N MET A 1 -11.63 -14.13 33.64
CA MET A 1 -11.35 -12.89 32.89
C MET A 1 -12.02 -13.08 31.57
N GLY A 2 -12.89 -12.14 31.14
CA GLY A 2 -13.54 -12.19 29.84
C GLY A 2 -12.51 -12.27 28.72
N SER A 3 -12.85 -12.98 27.67
CA SER A 3 -12.00 -13.20 26.50
C SER A 3 -12.14 -12.05 25.48
N GLY A 4 -11.91 -10.83 25.83
CA GLY A 4 -12.05 -9.58 25.06
C GLY A 4 -11.81 -9.60 23.54
N THR A 5 -11.14 -8.61 23.01
CA THR A 5 -10.81 -8.50 21.57
C THR A 5 -9.37 -8.94 21.31
N VAL A 6 -9.17 -9.86 20.35
CA VAL A 6 -7.85 -10.14 19.78
C VAL A 6 -7.74 -9.51 18.39
N VAL A 7 -6.68 -8.71 18.19
CA VAL A 7 -6.34 -8.09 16.91
C VAL A 7 -5.09 -8.78 16.37
N VAL A 8 -5.22 -9.47 15.26
CA VAL A 8 -4.12 -10.22 14.62
C VAL A 8 -3.50 -9.40 13.51
N GLY A 9 -2.26 -9.00 13.70
CA GLY A 9 -1.48 -8.14 12.80
C GLY A 9 -1.22 -6.75 13.42
N ALA A 10 -0.02 -6.53 13.96
CA ALA A 10 0.38 -5.29 14.61
C ALA A 10 0.94 -4.24 13.63
N GLY A 11 0.29 -4.10 12.45
CA GLY A 11 0.59 -3.05 11.47
C GLY A 11 -0.31 -1.81 11.63
N GLN A 12 -0.39 -0.99 10.58
CA GLN A 12 -1.20 0.24 10.54
C GLN A 12 -2.67 -0.01 10.93
N ALA A 13 -3.31 -1.00 10.28
CA ALA A 13 -4.72 -1.29 10.52
C ALA A 13 -4.97 -1.82 11.93
N GLY A 14 -4.13 -2.75 12.41
CA GLY A 14 -4.31 -3.36 13.73
C GLY A 14 -4.15 -2.36 14.86
N LEU A 15 -3.10 -1.53 14.80
CA LEU A 15 -2.92 -0.46 15.77
C LEU A 15 -4.09 0.53 15.76
N GLN A 16 -4.49 0.99 14.55
CA GLN A 16 -5.61 1.94 14.44
C GLN A 16 -6.90 1.36 15.01
N LEU A 17 -7.19 0.08 14.73
CA LEU A 17 -8.38 -0.60 15.24
C LEU A 17 -8.37 -0.66 16.77
N ALA A 18 -7.26 -1.14 17.37
CA ALA A 18 -7.11 -1.23 18.82
C ALA A 18 -7.24 0.14 19.50
N VAL A 19 -6.64 1.18 18.93
CA VAL A 19 -6.76 2.56 19.41
C VAL A 19 -8.19 3.08 19.26
N SER A 20 -8.87 2.79 18.13
CA SER A 20 -10.25 3.22 17.89
C SER A 20 -11.23 2.59 18.88
N LEU A 21 -11.04 1.31 19.27
CA LEU A 21 -11.83 0.68 20.33
C LEU A 21 -11.68 1.44 21.65
N ARG A 22 -10.46 1.75 22.07
CA ARG A 22 -10.21 2.53 23.31
C ARG A 22 -10.79 3.93 23.26
N GLN A 23 -10.64 4.63 22.14
CA GLN A 23 -11.23 5.97 21.94
C GLN A 23 -12.76 5.95 21.97
N ALA A 24 -13.37 4.84 21.57
CA ALA A 24 -14.83 4.64 21.64
C ALA A 24 -15.32 4.21 23.04
N GLY A 25 -14.43 4.10 24.04
CA GLY A 25 -14.78 3.74 25.41
C GLY A 25 -14.87 2.24 25.69
N ASP A 26 -14.29 1.40 24.83
CA ASP A 26 -14.24 -0.04 25.07
C ASP A 26 -13.24 -0.35 26.21
N GLU A 27 -13.70 -0.90 27.33
CA GLU A 27 -12.90 -1.24 28.51
C GLU A 27 -12.49 -2.72 28.54
N GLU A 28 -13.05 -3.54 27.65
CA GLU A 28 -12.73 -4.97 27.56
C GLU A 28 -11.26 -5.21 27.21
N PRO A 29 -10.64 -6.34 27.61
CA PRO A 29 -9.27 -6.64 27.27
C PRO A 29 -9.01 -6.59 25.75
N ILE A 30 -7.92 -5.90 25.33
CA ILE A 30 -7.47 -5.88 23.94
C ILE A 30 -6.06 -6.47 23.88
N VAL A 31 -5.89 -7.49 23.03
CA VAL A 31 -4.58 -8.08 22.71
C VAL A 31 -4.26 -7.79 21.26
N LEU A 32 -3.17 -7.06 21.01
CA LEU A 32 -2.65 -6.80 19.67
C LEU A 32 -1.45 -7.71 19.41
N VAL A 33 -1.57 -8.62 18.42
CA VAL A 33 -0.56 -9.65 18.13
C VAL A 33 0.15 -9.34 16.84
N GLY A 34 1.48 -9.30 16.84
CA GLY A 34 2.34 -9.08 15.68
C GLY A 34 3.38 -10.16 15.47
N GLU A 35 3.55 -10.63 14.24
CA GLU A 35 4.57 -11.60 13.85
C GLU A 35 5.99 -11.01 13.93
N GLU A 36 6.13 -9.71 13.63
CA GLU A 36 7.41 -9.02 13.69
C GLU A 36 7.82 -8.73 15.15
N PRO A 37 9.13 -8.75 15.47
CA PRO A 37 9.61 -8.50 16.84
C PRO A 37 9.53 -7.05 17.28
N HIS A 38 8.95 -6.19 16.45
CA HIS A 38 8.88 -4.74 16.63
C HIS A 38 7.48 -4.29 17.07
N ALA A 39 7.42 -3.24 17.89
CA ALA A 39 6.18 -2.49 18.08
C ALA A 39 5.67 -1.94 16.74
N PRO A 40 4.36 -1.66 16.61
CA PRO A 40 3.79 -1.09 15.39
C PRO A 40 4.56 0.13 14.88
N TYR A 41 4.90 0.15 13.59
CA TYR A 41 5.72 1.17 12.96
C TYR A 41 5.21 1.55 11.55
N GLN A 42 5.69 2.70 11.04
CA GLN A 42 5.35 3.25 9.73
C GLN A 42 6.15 2.54 8.62
N ARG A 43 5.44 1.86 7.69
CA ARG A 43 6.07 1.20 6.53
C ARG A 43 6.44 2.15 5.38
N PRO A 44 5.70 3.26 5.11
CA PRO A 44 6.01 4.11 3.96
C PRO A 44 7.44 4.67 3.92
N PRO A 45 8.12 4.97 5.05
CA PRO A 45 9.51 5.41 5.01
C PRO A 45 10.50 4.34 4.55
N LEU A 46 10.15 3.05 4.63
CA LEU A 46 11.07 1.92 4.35
C LEU A 46 11.64 1.94 2.92
N SER A 47 10.88 2.43 1.94
CA SER A 47 11.31 2.56 0.54
C SER A 47 11.91 3.95 0.20
N LYS A 48 11.98 4.87 1.18
CA LYS A 48 12.33 6.27 1.02
C LYS A 48 13.45 6.68 1.99
N ASP A 49 13.12 7.55 2.93
CA ASP A 49 14.10 8.18 3.85
C ASP A 49 14.81 7.15 4.75
N PHE A 50 14.14 6.07 5.15
CA PHE A 50 14.78 5.00 5.89
C PHE A 50 15.80 4.23 5.04
N LEU A 51 15.42 3.86 3.81
CA LEU A 51 16.34 3.19 2.87
C LEU A 51 17.54 4.09 2.53
N ALA A 52 17.29 5.40 2.38
CA ALA A 52 18.31 6.40 2.13
C ALA A 52 19.20 6.71 3.35
N GLY A 53 18.96 6.11 4.50
CA GLY A 53 19.70 6.37 5.74
C GLY A 53 19.43 7.74 6.39
N LYS A 54 18.40 8.46 5.96
CA LYS A 54 18.03 9.79 6.48
C LYS A 54 17.17 9.72 7.74
N THR A 55 16.59 8.57 8.03
CA THR A 55 15.71 8.33 9.18
C THR A 55 16.19 7.06 9.88
N ASP A 56 16.23 7.07 11.21
CA ASP A 56 16.59 5.92 12.03
C ASP A 56 15.37 5.01 12.32
N GLN A 57 15.65 3.85 12.89
CA GLN A 57 14.62 2.86 13.24
C GLN A 57 13.65 3.38 14.32
N ALA A 58 14.14 4.13 15.31
CA ALA A 58 13.32 4.62 16.41
C ALA A 58 12.23 5.58 15.91
N SER A 59 12.56 6.42 14.92
CA SER A 59 11.63 7.38 14.31
C SER A 59 10.49 6.71 13.51
N LEU A 60 10.60 5.43 13.21
CA LEU A 60 9.54 4.69 12.51
C LEU A 60 8.37 4.33 13.44
N ALA A 61 8.60 4.18 14.74
CA ALA A 61 7.59 3.73 15.68
C ALA A 61 6.38 4.67 15.70
N PHE A 62 5.16 4.11 15.68
CA PHE A 62 3.95 4.92 15.84
C PHE A 62 3.81 5.48 17.24
N ARG A 63 4.23 4.70 18.24
CA ARG A 63 4.12 5.03 19.67
C ARG A 63 5.26 4.38 20.44
N GLU A 64 5.66 5.01 21.52
CA GLU A 64 6.59 4.43 22.49
C GLU A 64 5.97 3.20 23.17
N PRO A 65 6.75 2.19 23.59
CA PRO A 65 6.23 0.97 24.21
C PRO A 65 5.31 1.20 25.43
N ALA A 66 5.60 2.19 26.25
CA ALA A 66 4.78 2.53 27.41
C ALA A 66 3.35 2.98 27.05
N TYR A 67 3.13 3.50 25.83
CA TYR A 67 1.81 3.93 25.38
C TYR A 67 0.78 2.78 25.41
N TYR A 68 1.18 1.59 24.97
CA TYR A 68 0.26 0.44 24.87
C TYR A 68 -0.28 0.04 26.26
N GLU A 69 0.58 0.00 27.26
CA GLU A 69 0.19 -0.29 28.65
C GLU A 69 -0.72 0.83 29.21
N GLN A 70 -0.37 2.10 28.95
CA GLN A 70 -1.15 3.26 29.42
C GLN A 70 -2.58 3.25 28.88
N VAL A 71 -2.79 2.81 27.63
CA VAL A 71 -4.13 2.71 27.02
C VAL A 71 -4.76 1.32 27.20
N GLY A 72 -4.17 0.44 27.97
CA GLY A 72 -4.71 -0.89 28.26
C GLY A 72 -4.71 -1.85 27.06
N ILE A 73 -3.78 -1.70 26.12
CA ILE A 73 -3.57 -2.63 24.99
C ILE A 73 -2.38 -3.53 25.31
N ARG A 74 -2.64 -4.85 25.43
CA ARG A 74 -1.58 -5.86 25.56
C ARG A 74 -0.97 -6.11 24.19
N LEU A 75 0.27 -5.64 23.97
CA LEU A 75 1.02 -5.86 22.73
C LEU A 75 1.85 -7.16 22.86
N LEU A 76 1.69 -8.08 21.90
CA LEU A 76 2.51 -9.29 21.74
C LEU A 76 3.26 -9.20 20.41
N THR A 77 4.56 -9.00 20.46
CA THR A 77 5.45 -8.95 19.28
C THR A 77 6.21 -10.26 19.12
N GLY A 78 6.64 -10.58 17.89
CA GLY A 78 7.32 -11.84 17.59
C GLY A 78 6.40 -13.07 17.62
N GLU A 79 5.09 -12.86 17.65
CA GLU A 79 4.09 -13.91 17.80
C GLU A 79 3.26 -14.08 16.53
N ARG A 80 3.48 -15.19 15.84
CA ARG A 80 2.70 -15.57 14.67
C ARG A 80 1.54 -16.49 15.06
N ILE A 81 0.34 -16.23 14.53
CA ILE A 81 -0.78 -17.17 14.67
C ILE A 81 -0.54 -18.37 13.76
N THR A 82 -0.53 -19.55 14.35
CA THR A 82 -0.28 -20.84 13.69
C THR A 82 -1.56 -21.65 13.47
N LYS A 83 -2.60 -21.39 14.28
CA LYS A 83 -3.92 -22.01 14.15
C LYS A 83 -5.01 -21.08 14.65
N ALA A 84 -6.12 -21.03 13.92
CA ALA A 84 -7.29 -20.24 14.28
C ALA A 84 -8.53 -21.14 14.38
N GLU A 85 -9.17 -21.14 15.55
CA GLU A 85 -10.41 -21.86 15.83
C GLU A 85 -11.46 -20.88 16.38
N PRO A 86 -12.75 -21.15 16.25
CA PRO A 86 -13.79 -20.32 16.86
C PRO A 86 -13.55 -20.11 18.35
N GLY A 87 -13.36 -18.86 18.77
CA GLY A 87 -13.10 -18.47 20.16
C GLY A 87 -11.67 -18.67 20.65
N LEU A 88 -10.74 -19.21 19.85
CA LEU A 88 -9.37 -19.51 20.28
C LEU A 88 -8.34 -19.39 19.16
N LEU A 89 -7.24 -18.68 19.42
CA LEU A 89 -6.06 -18.66 18.53
C LEU A 89 -4.87 -19.30 19.21
N HIS A 90 -3.99 -19.93 18.41
CA HIS A 90 -2.73 -20.48 18.88
C HIS A 90 -1.56 -19.74 18.23
N THR A 91 -0.55 -19.40 19.03
CA THR A 91 0.67 -18.74 18.56
C THR A 91 1.81 -19.73 18.34
N ALA A 92 2.86 -19.28 17.65
CA ALA A 92 4.05 -20.08 17.39
C ALA A 92 4.81 -20.45 18.67
N SER A 93 4.74 -19.65 19.72
CA SER A 93 5.31 -19.97 21.05
C SER A 93 4.49 -20.98 21.86
N GLY A 94 3.31 -21.41 21.34
CA GLY A 94 2.39 -22.32 22.02
C GLY A 94 1.40 -21.61 22.95
N CYS A 95 1.33 -20.28 22.97
CA CYS A 95 0.32 -19.57 23.73
C CYS A 95 -1.06 -19.76 23.11
N ALA A 96 -2.08 -19.88 23.95
CA ALA A 96 -3.49 -19.88 23.58
C ALA A 96 -4.10 -18.51 23.90
N LEU A 97 -4.76 -17.90 22.93
CA LEU A 97 -5.40 -16.59 23.04
C LEU A 97 -6.91 -16.75 22.83
N PRO A 98 -7.69 -16.87 23.91
CA PRO A 98 -9.15 -16.89 23.82
C PRO A 98 -9.66 -15.51 23.42
N TYR A 99 -10.73 -15.47 22.61
CA TYR A 99 -11.35 -14.22 22.16
C TYR A 99 -12.88 -14.33 22.09
N GLU A 100 -13.57 -13.22 22.32
CA GLU A 100 -14.99 -13.03 22.01
C GLU A 100 -15.16 -12.28 20.68
N ARG A 101 -14.25 -11.33 20.42
CA ARG A 101 -14.22 -10.52 19.20
C ARG A 101 -12.85 -10.66 18.54
N LEU A 102 -12.85 -10.81 17.21
CA LEU A 102 -11.62 -11.02 16.45
C LEU A 102 -11.49 -10.00 15.34
N ALA A 103 -10.32 -9.38 15.22
CA ALA A 103 -9.95 -8.54 14.09
C ALA A 103 -8.77 -9.13 13.32
N LEU A 104 -8.95 -9.38 12.03
CA LEU A 104 -7.92 -9.87 11.11
C LEU A 104 -7.33 -8.70 10.32
N THR A 105 -6.14 -8.25 10.71
CA THR A 105 -5.40 -7.15 10.07
C THR A 105 -4.07 -7.65 9.53
N LEU A 106 -4.13 -8.78 8.83
CA LEU A 106 -3.00 -9.64 8.47
C LEU A 106 -2.04 -9.02 7.43
N GLY A 107 -2.51 -7.97 6.73
CA GLY A 107 -1.75 -7.33 5.69
C GLY A 107 -1.53 -8.23 4.47
N ALA A 108 -0.42 -8.00 3.79
CA ALA A 108 -0.03 -8.72 2.59
C ALA A 108 1.46 -9.08 2.64
N GLU A 109 1.87 -10.06 1.83
CA GLU A 109 3.26 -10.50 1.68
C GLU A 109 3.76 -10.27 0.25
N PRO A 110 5.06 -10.01 0.05
CA PRO A 110 5.63 -9.83 -1.28
C PRO A 110 5.47 -11.08 -2.15
N VAL A 111 5.16 -10.87 -3.42
CA VAL A 111 5.20 -11.94 -4.42
C VAL A 111 6.67 -12.26 -4.73
N ARG A 112 7.03 -13.54 -4.68
CA ARG A 112 8.32 -14.04 -5.15
C ARG A 112 8.14 -14.67 -6.52
N LEU A 113 9.08 -14.41 -7.42
CA LEU A 113 9.05 -15.01 -8.74
C LEU A 113 9.44 -16.50 -8.64
N PRO A 114 8.63 -17.42 -9.19
CA PRO A 114 8.95 -18.84 -9.18
C PRO A 114 9.88 -19.21 -10.36
N VAL A 115 11.05 -18.58 -10.41
CA VAL A 115 12.05 -18.77 -11.48
C VAL A 115 13.38 -19.28 -10.91
N GLU A 116 14.22 -19.84 -11.79
CA GLU A 116 15.53 -20.33 -11.40
C GLU A 116 16.37 -19.21 -10.79
N GLY A 117 17.14 -19.54 -9.75
CA GLY A 117 18.00 -18.59 -9.05
C GLY A 117 17.30 -17.65 -8.07
N ALA A 118 15.97 -17.74 -7.87
CA ALA A 118 15.23 -16.81 -6.98
C ALA A 118 15.65 -16.85 -5.50
N GLY A 119 16.44 -17.86 -5.10
CA GLY A 119 16.98 -18.01 -3.74
C GLY A 119 18.42 -17.51 -3.56
N LEU A 120 19.02 -16.89 -4.58
CA LEU A 120 20.39 -16.35 -4.49
C LEU A 120 20.43 -15.17 -3.52
N GLU A 121 21.55 -15.04 -2.81
CA GLU A 121 21.85 -13.87 -1.98
C GLU A 121 21.94 -12.61 -2.86
N GLY A 122 21.47 -11.48 -2.34
CA GLY A 122 21.36 -10.24 -3.09
C GLY A 122 20.03 -10.09 -3.85
N ILE A 123 19.11 -11.09 -3.76
CA ILE A 123 17.72 -10.94 -4.25
C ILE A 123 16.83 -10.61 -3.06
N CYS A 124 16.36 -9.38 -3.02
CA CYS A 124 15.61 -8.79 -1.91
C CYS A 124 14.15 -8.51 -2.29
N THR A 125 13.28 -8.53 -1.29
CA THR A 125 11.95 -7.91 -1.30
C THR A 125 11.95 -6.72 -0.35
N LEU A 126 10.90 -5.91 -0.37
CA LEU A 126 10.75 -4.80 0.57
C LEU A 126 9.31 -4.73 1.09
N ARG A 127 9.11 -5.19 2.32
CA ARG A 127 7.80 -5.15 2.97
C ARG A 127 7.87 -4.73 4.44
N ASN A 128 8.84 -5.25 5.19
CA ASN A 128 9.01 -5.06 6.61
C ASN A 128 10.36 -4.42 6.95
N LEU A 129 10.62 -4.22 8.23
CA LEU A 129 11.83 -3.55 8.69
C LEU A 129 13.09 -4.39 8.44
N GLU A 130 13.03 -5.71 8.61
CA GLU A 130 14.13 -6.62 8.33
C GLU A 130 14.49 -6.60 6.85
N ASP A 131 13.48 -6.62 5.96
CA ASP A 131 13.69 -6.48 4.52
C ASP A 131 14.42 -5.16 4.20
N ALA A 132 13.99 -4.06 4.84
CA ALA A 132 14.58 -2.74 4.60
C ALA A 132 16.01 -2.62 5.13
N LEU A 133 16.31 -3.23 6.29
CA LEU A 133 17.66 -3.28 6.86
C LEU A 133 18.59 -4.08 5.95
N ALA A 134 18.18 -5.28 5.53
CA ALA A 134 18.96 -6.11 4.61
C ALA A 134 19.16 -5.40 3.26
N LEU A 135 18.11 -4.82 2.69
CA LEU A 135 18.20 -4.09 1.43
C LEU A 135 19.16 -2.90 1.54
N ARG A 136 19.11 -2.14 2.63
CA ARG A 136 20.04 -1.01 2.88
C ARG A 136 21.48 -1.46 2.98
N GLU A 137 21.76 -2.59 3.63
CA GLU A 137 23.10 -3.15 3.72
C GLU A 137 23.65 -3.58 2.36
N HIS A 138 22.83 -4.29 1.56
CA HIS A 138 23.20 -4.66 0.21
C HIS A 138 23.40 -3.44 -0.69
N LEU A 139 22.49 -2.47 -0.61
CA LEU A 139 22.54 -1.26 -1.43
C LEU A 139 23.80 -0.42 -1.19
N ALA A 140 24.30 -0.37 0.05
CA ALA A 140 25.52 0.34 0.40
C ALA A 140 26.79 -0.22 -0.29
N ARG A 141 26.72 -1.44 -0.85
CA ARG A 141 27.85 -2.13 -1.50
C ARG A 141 27.61 -2.40 -2.98
N ALA A 142 26.35 -2.22 -3.45
CA ALA A 142 25.98 -2.55 -4.82
C ALA A 142 26.36 -1.43 -5.79
N GLU A 143 27.03 -1.78 -6.88
CA GLU A 143 27.27 -0.86 -8.00
C GLU A 143 26.14 -0.93 -9.02
N ARG A 144 25.56 -2.14 -9.24
CA ARG A 144 24.53 -2.41 -10.24
C ARG A 144 23.29 -2.99 -9.56
N VAL A 145 22.22 -2.23 -9.61
CA VAL A 145 20.92 -2.59 -9.01
C VAL A 145 19.91 -2.84 -10.12
N VAL A 146 19.28 -4.01 -10.11
CA VAL A 146 18.15 -4.29 -10.97
C VAL A 146 16.88 -4.32 -10.12
N VAL A 147 15.92 -3.46 -10.46
CA VAL A 147 14.59 -3.43 -9.84
C VAL A 147 13.62 -4.15 -10.78
N VAL A 148 13.05 -5.25 -10.34
CA VAL A 148 12.06 -6.02 -11.08
C VAL A 148 10.68 -5.61 -10.63
N GLY A 149 9.95 -4.93 -11.53
CA GLY A 149 8.63 -4.33 -11.29
C GLY A 149 8.67 -2.80 -11.22
N GLY A 150 7.99 -2.16 -12.16
CA GLY A 150 7.87 -0.70 -12.30
C GLY A 150 6.67 -0.13 -11.52
N GLY A 151 6.30 -0.72 -10.38
CA GLY A 151 5.31 -0.20 -9.44
C GLY A 151 5.89 0.87 -8.50
N PHE A 152 5.03 1.44 -7.63
CA PHE A 152 5.43 2.54 -6.72
C PHE A 152 6.66 2.22 -5.87
N ILE A 153 6.67 1.08 -5.17
CA ILE A 153 7.78 0.71 -4.27
C ILE A 153 9.07 0.49 -5.05
N GLY A 154 9.00 -0.17 -6.22
CA GLY A 154 10.16 -0.38 -7.07
C GLY A 154 10.77 0.94 -7.56
N LEU A 155 9.93 1.89 -7.99
CA LEU A 155 10.39 3.20 -8.46
C LEU A 155 10.91 4.09 -7.32
N GLU A 156 10.32 4.03 -6.13
CA GLU A 156 10.83 4.71 -4.92
C GLU A 156 12.23 4.22 -4.56
N ALA A 157 12.41 2.90 -4.50
CA ALA A 157 13.72 2.29 -4.21
C ALA A 157 14.74 2.54 -5.33
N ALA A 158 14.31 2.54 -6.60
CA ALA A 158 15.15 2.91 -7.74
C ALA A 158 15.67 4.35 -7.61
N ALA A 159 14.81 5.30 -7.21
CA ALA A 159 15.21 6.68 -6.97
C ALA A 159 16.21 6.81 -5.81
N VAL A 160 16.03 6.04 -4.73
CA VAL A 160 17.00 5.99 -3.62
C VAL A 160 18.32 5.41 -4.09
N ALA A 161 18.31 4.27 -4.79
CA ALA A 161 19.54 3.64 -5.31
C ALA A 161 20.33 4.59 -6.23
N ARG A 162 19.63 5.35 -7.10
CA ARG A 162 20.24 6.40 -7.92
C ARG A 162 20.86 7.53 -7.11
N SER A 163 20.22 7.93 -6.00
CA SER A 163 20.78 8.96 -5.11
C SER A 163 22.03 8.50 -4.35
N MET A 164 22.32 7.19 -4.37
CA MET A 164 23.54 6.56 -3.82
C MET A 164 24.54 6.18 -4.93
N ASP A 165 24.42 6.77 -6.13
CA ASP A 165 25.28 6.60 -7.29
C ASP A 165 25.33 5.18 -7.91
N ALA A 166 24.42 4.28 -7.55
CA ALA A 166 24.30 2.97 -8.18
C ALA A 166 23.83 3.07 -9.64
N TYR A 167 24.28 2.19 -10.51
CA TYR A 167 23.69 1.98 -11.84
C TYR A 167 22.37 1.22 -11.67
N VAL A 168 21.24 1.85 -12.01
CA VAL A 168 19.91 1.26 -11.79
C VAL A 168 19.23 0.94 -13.10
N THR A 169 18.77 -0.31 -13.22
CA THR A 169 17.87 -0.76 -14.29
C THR A 169 16.53 -1.19 -13.68
N VAL A 170 15.44 -0.60 -14.14
CA VAL A 170 14.07 -1.03 -13.83
C VAL A 170 13.57 -1.90 -14.97
N VAL A 171 13.14 -3.13 -14.64
CA VAL A 171 12.56 -4.10 -15.58
C VAL A 171 11.07 -4.24 -15.28
N GLU A 172 10.21 -3.91 -16.25
CA GLU A 172 8.76 -4.00 -16.13
C GLU A 172 8.20 -4.90 -17.22
N ALA A 173 7.40 -5.89 -16.82
CA ALA A 173 6.83 -6.88 -17.73
C ALA A 173 5.71 -6.30 -18.60
N THR A 174 5.04 -5.25 -18.14
CA THR A 174 4.00 -4.55 -18.90
C THR A 174 4.59 -3.46 -19.80
N ASP A 175 3.77 -2.88 -20.65
CA ASP A 175 4.14 -1.84 -21.62
C ASP A 175 4.34 -0.45 -21.00
N ARG A 176 4.04 -0.27 -19.70
CA ARG A 176 4.18 1.01 -19.00
C ARG A 176 4.35 0.87 -17.48
N LEU A 177 4.97 1.87 -16.86
CA LEU A 177 5.14 1.94 -15.42
C LEU A 177 3.79 2.19 -14.71
N MET A 178 3.61 1.65 -13.50
CA MET A 178 2.43 1.86 -12.65
C MET A 178 1.09 1.61 -13.38
N ALA A 179 1.07 0.68 -14.35
CA ALA A 179 -0.02 0.45 -15.30
C ALA A 179 -1.41 0.28 -14.68
N ARG A 180 -1.49 -0.26 -13.47
CA ARG A 180 -2.75 -0.50 -12.74
C ARG A 180 -3.30 0.73 -12.02
N ALA A 181 -2.49 1.79 -11.86
CA ALA A 181 -2.82 2.87 -10.93
C ALA A 181 -2.99 4.24 -11.61
N VAL A 182 -2.28 4.49 -12.70
CA VAL A 182 -2.23 5.82 -13.33
C VAL A 182 -2.48 5.76 -14.83
N ALA A 183 -2.87 6.89 -15.45
CA ALA A 183 -3.05 6.99 -16.91
C ALA A 183 -1.72 6.87 -17.66
N PRO A 184 -1.76 6.53 -18.98
CA PRO A 184 -0.56 6.42 -19.81
C PRO A 184 0.31 7.67 -19.81
N VAL A 185 -0.26 8.86 -19.78
CA VAL A 185 0.49 10.13 -19.73
C VAL A 185 1.33 10.26 -18.45
N VAL A 186 0.81 9.80 -17.31
CA VAL A 186 1.56 9.79 -16.04
C VAL A 186 2.65 8.72 -16.06
N SER A 187 2.33 7.52 -16.58
CA SER A 187 3.34 6.45 -16.75
C SER A 187 4.52 6.91 -17.60
N GLU A 188 4.23 7.55 -18.75
CA GLU A 188 5.27 8.04 -19.66
C GLU A 188 6.08 9.17 -19.04
N PHE A 189 5.43 10.09 -18.31
CA PHE A 189 6.13 11.12 -17.55
C PHE A 189 7.15 10.50 -16.58
N TYR A 190 6.74 9.50 -15.76
CA TYR A 190 7.64 8.85 -14.82
C TYR A 190 8.76 8.07 -15.51
N ARG A 191 8.47 7.39 -16.62
CA ARG A 191 9.51 6.73 -17.43
C ARG A 191 10.57 7.72 -17.88
N GLN A 192 10.17 8.85 -18.44
CA GLN A 192 11.10 9.91 -18.88
C GLN A 192 11.84 10.53 -17.70
N ALA A 193 11.16 10.83 -16.61
CA ALA A 193 11.75 11.45 -15.44
C ALA A 193 12.82 10.55 -14.78
N HIS A 194 12.57 9.25 -14.65
CA HIS A 194 13.58 8.29 -14.19
C HIS A 194 14.74 8.16 -15.17
N THR A 195 14.47 8.13 -16.48
CA THR A 195 15.52 8.07 -17.51
C THR A 195 16.41 9.31 -17.50
N ARG A 196 15.82 10.50 -17.38
CA ARG A 196 16.61 11.76 -17.27
C ARG A 196 17.51 11.76 -16.02
N ARG A 197 17.11 11.07 -14.96
CA ARG A 197 17.86 10.91 -13.71
C ARG A 197 18.83 9.72 -13.73
N GLY A 198 19.04 9.10 -14.90
CA GLY A 198 20.03 8.04 -15.13
C GLY A 198 19.57 6.63 -14.78
N THR A 199 18.27 6.39 -14.58
CA THR A 199 17.72 5.03 -14.47
C THR A 199 17.43 4.48 -15.86
N GLN A 200 17.96 3.30 -16.18
CA GLN A 200 17.52 2.57 -17.37
C GLN A 200 16.15 1.94 -17.11
N VAL A 201 15.18 2.13 -18.01
CA VAL A 201 13.83 1.56 -17.89
C VAL A 201 13.57 0.65 -19.08
N LEU A 202 13.36 -0.64 -18.82
CA LEU A 202 13.02 -1.67 -19.79
C LEU A 202 11.55 -2.07 -19.58
N LEU A 203 10.70 -1.70 -20.53
CA LEU A 203 9.29 -2.06 -20.57
C LEU A 203 9.08 -3.31 -21.40
N SER A 204 7.93 -3.99 -21.26
CA SER A 204 7.60 -5.23 -21.97
C SER A 204 8.69 -6.30 -21.83
N SER A 205 9.35 -6.32 -20.67
CA SER A 205 10.53 -7.15 -20.41
C SER A 205 10.25 -8.07 -19.21
N ALA A 206 10.01 -9.34 -19.48
CA ALA A 206 9.77 -10.34 -18.44
C ALA A 206 11.08 -10.97 -17.97
N VAL A 207 11.19 -11.23 -16.67
CA VAL A 207 12.33 -11.96 -16.07
C VAL A 207 12.10 -13.46 -16.22
N ALA A 208 13.09 -14.16 -16.78
CA ALA A 208 13.10 -15.62 -16.93
C ALA A 208 13.85 -16.32 -15.78
N GLY A 209 14.85 -15.65 -15.18
CA GLY A 209 15.64 -16.24 -14.10
C GLY A 209 16.73 -15.30 -13.57
N PHE A 210 17.49 -15.83 -12.62
CA PHE A 210 18.64 -15.15 -12.03
C PHE A 210 19.86 -16.08 -12.12
N GLU A 211 20.98 -15.52 -12.48
CA GLU A 211 22.25 -16.23 -12.48
C GLU A 211 23.14 -15.77 -11.35
N GLY A 212 23.87 -16.69 -10.75
CA GLY A 212 24.74 -16.41 -9.64
C GLY A 212 26.09 -17.11 -9.72
N ALA A 213 27.00 -16.65 -8.89
CA ALA A 213 28.28 -17.30 -8.63
C ALA A 213 28.53 -17.28 -7.12
N ALA A 214 29.02 -18.42 -6.58
CA ALA A 214 29.26 -18.59 -5.15
C ALA A 214 28.02 -18.25 -4.26
N GLY A 215 26.81 -18.55 -4.73
CA GLY A 215 25.56 -18.30 -3.99
C GLY A 215 25.02 -16.87 -4.09
N GLN A 216 25.74 -15.94 -4.73
CA GLN A 216 25.33 -14.54 -4.89
C GLN A 216 24.82 -14.26 -6.31
N VAL A 217 23.83 -13.37 -6.44
CA VAL A 217 23.32 -12.93 -7.73
C VAL A 217 24.39 -12.19 -8.52
N ARG A 218 24.46 -12.42 -9.84
CA ARG A 218 25.39 -11.78 -10.78
C ARG A 218 24.70 -11.23 -12.02
N ALA A 219 23.55 -11.78 -12.38
CA ALA A 219 22.76 -11.26 -13.48
C ALA A 219 21.28 -11.61 -13.33
N VAL A 220 20.44 -10.74 -13.90
CA VAL A 220 19.04 -11.00 -14.21
C VAL A 220 18.95 -11.42 -15.66
N VAL A 221 18.28 -12.54 -15.94
CA VAL A 221 18.06 -13.06 -17.30
C VAL A 221 16.63 -12.74 -17.72
N LEU A 222 16.47 -12.05 -18.84
CA LEU A 222 15.18 -11.71 -19.41
C LEU A 222 14.68 -12.84 -20.34
N ALA A 223 13.39 -12.84 -20.65
CA ALA A 223 12.76 -13.87 -21.49
C ALA A 223 13.27 -13.88 -22.94
N ASP A 224 13.83 -12.79 -23.42
CA ASP A 224 14.48 -12.67 -24.73
C ASP A 224 15.96 -13.13 -24.73
N GLY A 225 16.47 -13.61 -23.60
CA GLY A 225 17.85 -14.03 -23.41
C GLY A 225 18.82 -12.90 -23.01
N THR A 226 18.36 -11.67 -22.93
CA THR A 226 19.18 -10.55 -22.47
C THR A 226 19.65 -10.77 -21.02
N ARG A 227 20.92 -10.52 -20.75
CA ARG A 227 21.55 -10.67 -19.42
C ARG A 227 21.89 -9.28 -18.88
N LEU A 228 21.29 -8.92 -17.76
CA LEU A 228 21.52 -7.66 -17.05
C LEU A 228 22.44 -7.92 -15.85
N PRO A 229 23.69 -7.47 -15.85
CA PRO A 229 24.59 -7.60 -14.69
C PRO A 229 23.95 -6.95 -13.45
N ALA A 230 24.00 -7.65 -12.31
CA ALA A 230 23.40 -7.16 -11.06
C ALA A 230 24.18 -7.67 -9.85
N ASP A 231 24.50 -6.75 -8.93
CA ASP A 231 25.03 -7.05 -7.61
C ASP A 231 23.92 -7.13 -6.57
N LEU A 232 22.76 -6.50 -6.88
CA LEU A 232 21.57 -6.45 -6.07
C LEU A 232 20.32 -6.48 -6.97
N VAL A 233 19.34 -7.29 -6.60
CA VAL A 233 18.02 -7.33 -7.26
C VAL A 233 16.95 -7.03 -6.22
N LEU A 234 16.08 -6.05 -6.52
CA LEU A 234 14.87 -5.79 -5.73
C LEU A 234 13.65 -6.32 -6.49
N LEU A 235 12.90 -7.24 -5.87
CA LEU A 235 11.63 -7.74 -6.40
C LEU A 235 10.47 -6.87 -5.90
N GLY A 236 9.90 -6.06 -6.79
CA GLY A 236 8.75 -5.19 -6.57
C GLY A 236 7.54 -5.57 -7.42
N VAL A 237 7.30 -6.88 -7.63
CA VAL A 237 6.27 -7.42 -8.55
C VAL A 237 4.86 -7.50 -7.94
N GLY A 238 4.64 -6.83 -6.83
CA GLY A 238 3.37 -6.78 -6.12
C GLY A 238 3.33 -7.62 -4.86
N VAL A 239 2.15 -7.65 -4.24
CA VAL A 239 1.89 -8.37 -2.99
C VAL A 239 0.65 -9.24 -3.12
N ARG A 240 0.56 -10.27 -2.28
CA ARG A 240 -0.66 -11.08 -2.12
C ARG A 240 -1.19 -10.94 -0.69
N PRO A 241 -2.52 -10.88 -0.50
CA PRO A 241 -3.12 -10.77 0.82
C PRO A 241 -2.86 -12.02 1.66
N ARG A 242 -2.60 -11.83 2.94
CA ARG A 242 -2.51 -12.94 3.90
C ARG A 242 -3.91 -13.31 4.36
N THR A 243 -4.29 -14.57 4.20
CA THR A 243 -5.66 -15.05 4.46
C THR A 243 -5.71 -16.35 5.27
N GLY A 244 -4.57 -16.90 5.73
CA GLY A 244 -4.49 -18.18 6.42
C GLY A 244 -5.50 -18.31 7.56
N PRO A 245 -5.41 -17.52 8.63
CA PRO A 245 -6.35 -17.59 9.76
C PRO A 245 -7.83 -17.38 9.37
N ALA A 246 -8.10 -16.55 8.35
CA ALA A 246 -9.46 -16.34 7.85
C ALA A 246 -10.05 -17.62 7.23
N ARG A 247 -9.25 -18.35 6.43
CA ARG A 247 -9.66 -19.63 5.83
C ARG A 247 -9.94 -20.69 6.88
N GLU A 248 -9.09 -20.79 7.92
CA GLU A 248 -9.26 -21.75 9.02
C GLU A 248 -10.56 -21.50 9.80
N LEU A 249 -10.99 -20.24 9.91
CA LEU A 249 -12.25 -19.83 10.53
C LEU A 249 -13.48 -19.92 9.61
N GLY A 250 -13.31 -20.36 8.36
CA GLY A 250 -14.41 -20.42 7.39
C GLY A 250 -14.88 -19.06 6.89
N VAL A 251 -14.06 -18.01 7.04
CA VAL A 251 -14.35 -16.68 6.48
C VAL A 251 -14.24 -16.71 4.96
N GLU A 252 -15.17 -16.05 4.27
CA GLU A 252 -15.15 -15.92 2.80
C GLU A 252 -13.86 -15.24 2.34
N VAL A 253 -13.16 -15.89 1.38
CA VAL A 253 -11.91 -15.38 0.79
C VAL A 253 -11.99 -15.47 -0.73
N ASP A 254 -11.90 -14.30 -1.39
CA ASP A 254 -11.88 -14.15 -2.85
C ASP A 254 -10.89 -13.03 -3.22
N GLY A 255 -9.66 -13.41 -3.61
CA GLY A 255 -8.58 -12.43 -3.84
C GLY A 255 -8.13 -11.64 -2.60
N GLY A 256 -8.70 -11.94 -1.42
CA GLY A 256 -8.49 -11.36 -0.11
C GLY A 256 -9.62 -11.77 0.83
N ILE A 257 -9.61 -11.33 2.09
CA ILE A 257 -10.70 -11.54 3.03
C ILE A 257 -11.88 -10.65 2.60
N VAL A 258 -13.01 -11.25 2.27
CA VAL A 258 -14.20 -10.49 1.82
C VAL A 258 -14.85 -9.81 3.02
N VAL A 259 -15.04 -8.49 2.90
CA VAL A 259 -15.71 -7.67 3.92
C VAL A 259 -16.78 -6.79 3.31
N ASP A 260 -17.78 -6.40 4.11
CA ASP A 260 -18.75 -5.36 3.77
C ASP A 260 -18.16 -3.94 3.95
N ALA A 261 -18.96 -2.91 3.69
CA ALA A 261 -18.56 -1.50 3.86
C ALA A 261 -18.25 -1.14 5.33
N CYS A 262 -18.71 -1.93 6.30
CA CYS A 262 -18.45 -1.79 7.72
C CYS A 262 -17.26 -2.67 8.18
N SER A 263 -16.48 -3.25 7.26
CA SER A 263 -15.37 -4.18 7.53
C SER A 263 -15.76 -5.48 8.25
N ARG A 264 -17.04 -5.90 8.18
CA ARG A 264 -17.52 -7.18 8.71
C ARG A 264 -17.21 -8.29 7.73
N THR A 265 -16.81 -9.45 8.24
CA THR A 265 -16.61 -10.68 7.44
C THR A 265 -17.92 -11.50 7.38
N SER A 266 -17.87 -12.64 6.68
CA SER A 266 -18.98 -13.61 6.63
C SER A 266 -19.21 -14.32 7.98
N VAL A 267 -18.31 -14.20 8.95
CA VAL A 267 -18.41 -14.83 10.27
C VAL A 267 -18.75 -13.79 11.33
N PRO A 268 -19.86 -13.94 12.08
CA PRO A 268 -20.22 -13.01 13.15
C PRO A 268 -19.12 -12.86 14.21
N GLY A 269 -18.90 -11.63 14.69
CA GLY A 269 -17.85 -11.35 15.68
C GLY A 269 -16.44 -11.28 15.10
N VAL A 270 -16.27 -11.51 13.80
CA VAL A 270 -14.99 -11.41 13.09
C VAL A 270 -15.04 -10.26 12.09
N VAL A 271 -14.09 -9.32 12.20
CA VAL A 271 -13.89 -8.21 11.25
C VAL A 271 -12.53 -8.34 10.59
N ALA A 272 -12.34 -7.66 9.45
CA ALA A 272 -11.02 -7.58 8.82
C ALA A 272 -10.76 -6.19 8.24
N ALA A 273 -9.48 -5.75 8.22
CA ALA A 273 -9.10 -4.43 7.73
C ALA A 273 -7.70 -4.41 7.10
N GLY A 274 -7.47 -3.51 6.16
CA GLY A 274 -6.19 -3.25 5.50
C GLY A 274 -5.94 -4.14 4.27
N ASP A 275 -4.67 -4.29 3.89
CA ASP A 275 -4.25 -4.90 2.61
C ASP A 275 -4.69 -6.36 2.42
N CYS A 276 -5.10 -7.05 3.48
CA CYS A 276 -5.62 -8.43 3.41
C CYS A 276 -7.08 -8.50 2.92
N THR A 277 -7.79 -7.38 2.79
CA THR A 277 -9.24 -7.36 2.52
C THR A 277 -9.58 -7.08 1.07
N VAL A 278 -10.74 -7.59 0.65
CA VAL A 278 -11.48 -7.20 -0.55
C VAL A 278 -12.83 -6.65 -0.11
N ARG A 279 -13.19 -5.46 -0.57
CA ARG A 279 -14.35 -4.70 -0.12
C ARG A 279 -15.16 -4.11 -1.28
N PRO A 280 -16.42 -3.71 -1.07
CA PRO A 280 -17.15 -2.93 -2.05
C PRO A 280 -16.44 -1.61 -2.39
N HIS A 281 -16.63 -1.10 -3.60
CA HIS A 281 -16.11 0.20 -4.00
C HIS A 281 -16.65 1.31 -3.06
N PRO A 282 -15.80 2.09 -2.37
CA PRO A 282 -16.24 2.95 -1.27
C PRO A 282 -17.14 4.11 -1.70
N LEU A 283 -17.08 4.53 -2.97
CA LEU A 283 -17.88 5.64 -3.48
C LEU A 283 -19.18 5.18 -4.20
N THR A 284 -19.16 4.04 -4.87
CA THR A 284 -20.29 3.54 -5.65
C THR A 284 -20.99 2.36 -5.00
N GLY A 285 -20.34 1.65 -4.09
CA GLY A 285 -20.84 0.39 -3.52
C GLY A 285 -20.79 -0.80 -4.48
N GLU A 286 -20.49 -0.57 -5.77
CA GLU A 286 -20.52 -1.59 -6.81
C GLU A 286 -19.17 -2.26 -7.01
N GLY A 287 -19.19 -3.56 -7.32
CA GLY A 287 -18.00 -4.35 -7.54
C GLY A 287 -17.20 -4.55 -6.25
N ARG A 288 -16.07 -5.24 -6.39
CA ARG A 288 -15.13 -5.50 -5.28
C ARG A 288 -13.73 -5.07 -5.69
N LEU A 289 -12.99 -4.47 -4.74
CA LEU A 289 -11.61 -4.03 -4.96
C LEU A 289 -10.75 -4.21 -3.72
N ARG A 290 -9.45 -4.22 -3.93
CA ARG A 290 -8.44 -4.23 -2.88
C ARG A 290 -7.62 -2.95 -2.96
N LEU A 291 -7.54 -2.21 -1.85
CA LEU A 291 -6.80 -0.97 -1.71
C LEU A 291 -5.63 -1.15 -0.74
N GLU A 292 -4.43 -1.17 -1.27
CA GLU A 292 -3.17 -1.33 -0.52
C GLU A 292 -2.63 0.07 -0.17
N SER A 293 -3.24 0.73 0.82
CA SER A 293 -2.83 2.07 1.22
C SER A 293 -3.05 2.33 2.72
N VAL A 294 -2.18 3.18 3.29
CA VAL A 294 -2.32 3.62 4.69
C VAL A 294 -3.70 4.25 4.96
N PRO A 295 -4.20 5.18 4.12
CA PRO A 295 -5.52 5.77 4.35
C PRO A 295 -6.65 4.75 4.35
N SER A 296 -6.63 3.79 3.42
CA SER A 296 -7.63 2.72 3.37
C SER A 296 -7.53 1.81 4.60
N ALA A 297 -6.33 1.46 5.05
CA ALA A 297 -6.11 0.66 6.25
C ALA A 297 -6.66 1.36 7.51
N VAL A 298 -6.48 2.68 7.63
CA VAL A 298 -7.01 3.50 8.73
C VAL A 298 -8.53 3.55 8.71
N ALA A 299 -9.13 3.88 7.56
CA ALA A 299 -10.59 4.01 7.43
C ALA A 299 -11.31 2.67 7.69
N GLN A 300 -10.81 1.58 7.11
CA GLN A 300 -11.33 0.23 7.38
C GLN A 300 -11.20 -0.17 8.85
N ALA A 301 -10.07 0.16 9.50
CA ALA A 301 -9.84 -0.14 10.91
C ALA A 301 -10.83 0.60 11.82
N GLN A 302 -11.19 1.84 11.50
CA GLN A 302 -12.21 2.61 12.23
C GLN A 302 -13.59 1.98 12.06
N ALA A 303 -13.99 1.63 10.83
CA ALA A 303 -15.23 0.94 10.54
C ALA A 303 -15.32 -0.43 11.23
N ALA A 304 -14.20 -1.19 11.23
CA ALA A 304 -14.09 -2.47 11.91
C ALA A 304 -14.26 -2.32 13.43
N ALA A 305 -13.63 -1.32 14.05
CA ALA A 305 -13.79 -1.05 15.49
C ALA A 305 -15.24 -0.69 15.83
N ALA A 306 -15.90 0.16 15.04
CA ALA A 306 -17.32 0.48 15.20
C ALA A 306 -18.18 -0.79 15.11
N SER A 307 -17.91 -1.67 14.14
CA SER A 307 -18.61 -2.94 13.95
C SER A 307 -18.47 -3.89 15.15
N LEU A 308 -17.28 -4.00 15.75
CA LEU A 308 -17.07 -4.81 16.95
C LEU A 308 -17.83 -4.28 18.17
N LEU A 309 -18.15 -2.97 18.17
CA LEU A 309 -19.00 -2.33 19.20
C LEU A 309 -20.49 -2.33 18.85
N GLY A 310 -20.90 -3.10 17.83
CA GLY A 310 -22.30 -3.20 17.40
C GLY A 310 -22.81 -1.99 16.63
N ARG A 311 -21.93 -1.06 16.21
CA ARG A 311 -22.30 0.11 15.40
C ARG A 311 -22.21 -0.23 13.91
N SER A 312 -23.03 0.43 13.09
CA SER A 312 -22.97 0.29 11.62
C SER A 312 -22.49 1.62 11.02
N GLU A 313 -21.19 1.77 10.91
CA GLU A 313 -20.51 2.96 10.40
C GLU A 313 -19.71 2.57 9.15
N PRO A 314 -20.31 2.66 7.93
CA PRO A 314 -19.61 2.26 6.71
C PRO A 314 -18.50 3.25 6.36
N ASP A 315 -17.39 2.72 5.85
CA ASP A 315 -16.34 3.56 5.27
C ASP A 315 -16.76 4.02 3.86
N THR A 316 -17.10 5.29 3.75
CA THR A 316 -17.39 6.01 2.50
C THR A 316 -16.33 7.05 2.15
N SER A 317 -15.16 6.96 2.76
CA SER A 317 -14.08 7.92 2.54
C SER A 317 -13.55 7.86 1.10
N VAL A 318 -13.20 9.02 0.56
CA VAL A 318 -12.53 9.11 -0.74
C VAL A 318 -11.16 8.46 -0.62
N PRO A 319 -10.86 7.39 -1.37
CA PRO A 319 -9.54 6.78 -1.38
C PRO A 319 -8.48 7.79 -1.81
N TRP A 320 -7.33 7.73 -1.17
CA TRP A 320 -6.19 8.54 -1.58
C TRP A 320 -4.87 7.80 -1.32
N PHE A 321 -3.86 8.19 -2.05
CA PHE A 321 -2.54 7.57 -2.02
C PHE A 321 -1.46 8.60 -2.35
N TRP A 322 -0.22 8.32 -1.99
CA TRP A 322 0.93 9.10 -2.39
C TRP A 322 2.15 8.23 -2.66
N SER A 323 3.04 8.72 -3.52
CA SER A 323 4.36 8.15 -3.76
C SER A 323 5.38 9.27 -3.93
N ASN A 324 6.53 9.13 -3.27
CA ASN A 324 7.64 10.06 -3.42
C ASN A 324 8.81 9.30 -4.07
N GLN A 325 9.18 9.70 -5.29
CA GLN A 325 10.24 9.10 -6.08
C GLN A 325 11.34 10.16 -6.28
N GLY A 326 12.27 10.25 -5.32
CA GLY A 326 13.17 11.40 -5.21
C GLY A 326 12.38 12.68 -4.93
N GLU A 327 12.54 13.68 -5.80
CA GLU A 327 11.85 14.98 -5.69
C GLU A 327 10.42 14.97 -6.27
N LEU A 328 10.05 13.91 -6.98
CA LEU A 328 8.73 13.78 -7.58
C LEU A 328 7.70 13.30 -6.56
N ARG A 329 6.73 14.14 -6.28
CA ARG A 329 5.62 13.86 -5.36
C ARG A 329 4.36 13.60 -6.15
N LEU A 330 3.93 12.34 -6.21
CA LEU A 330 2.64 11.95 -6.75
C LEU A 330 1.62 11.88 -5.62
N GLN A 331 0.48 12.53 -5.82
CA GLN A 331 -0.68 12.44 -4.93
C GLN A 331 -1.89 12.04 -5.75
N ILE A 332 -2.58 10.98 -5.33
CA ILE A 332 -3.76 10.43 -5.99
C ILE A 332 -4.97 10.62 -5.07
N ALA A 333 -6.08 11.11 -5.59
CA ALA A 333 -7.37 11.10 -4.90
C ALA A 333 -8.44 10.54 -5.82
N GLY A 334 -9.34 9.70 -5.25
CA GLY A 334 -10.35 8.98 -6.01
C GLY A 334 -9.81 7.68 -6.61
N LEU A 335 -10.60 7.06 -7.46
CA LEU A 335 -10.29 5.83 -8.20
C LEU A 335 -10.55 6.05 -9.68
N SER A 336 -9.52 5.90 -10.49
CA SER A 336 -9.58 6.15 -11.93
C SER A 336 -10.20 5.00 -12.74
N ALA A 337 -10.47 3.84 -12.14
CA ALA A 337 -10.99 2.67 -12.86
C ALA A 337 -12.26 3.02 -13.64
N GLY A 338 -12.27 2.65 -14.94
CA GLY A 338 -13.44 2.87 -15.81
C GLY A 338 -13.60 4.31 -16.34
N TYR A 339 -12.56 5.15 -16.24
CA TYR A 339 -12.59 6.46 -16.88
C TYR A 339 -12.69 6.36 -18.41
N ASP A 340 -13.39 7.31 -19.03
CA ASP A 340 -13.54 7.45 -20.48
C ASP A 340 -12.86 8.70 -21.02
N ALA A 341 -12.50 9.66 -20.15
CA ALA A 341 -11.79 10.87 -20.51
C ALA A 341 -10.78 11.28 -19.45
N THR A 342 -9.72 11.96 -19.90
CA THR A 342 -8.72 12.60 -19.04
C THR A 342 -8.49 14.04 -19.44
N VAL A 343 -8.23 14.90 -18.47
CA VAL A 343 -7.79 16.28 -18.69
C VAL A 343 -6.42 16.46 -18.05
N VAL A 344 -5.42 16.81 -18.87
CA VAL A 344 -4.10 17.20 -18.39
C VAL A 344 -4.12 18.69 -18.07
N ARG A 345 -3.72 19.04 -16.85
CA ARG A 345 -3.63 20.41 -16.36
C ARG A 345 -2.20 20.72 -15.94
N GLY A 346 -1.60 21.75 -16.48
CA GLY A 346 -0.18 22.08 -16.31
C GLY A 346 0.68 21.42 -17.39
N ASP A 347 1.99 21.45 -17.18
CA ASP A 347 2.97 20.95 -18.15
C ASP A 347 3.82 19.82 -17.56
N PRO A 348 3.70 18.58 -18.07
CA PRO A 348 4.56 17.48 -17.66
C PRO A 348 6.07 17.78 -17.81
N ALA A 349 6.47 18.61 -18.77
CA ALA A 349 7.88 18.96 -18.95
C ALA A 349 8.42 19.80 -17.79
N SER A 350 7.57 20.57 -17.12
CA SER A 350 7.93 21.33 -15.90
C SER A 350 7.92 20.50 -14.63
N GLU A 351 7.54 19.20 -14.70
CA GLU A 351 7.32 18.31 -13.56
C GLU A 351 6.25 18.83 -12.57
N GLN A 352 5.33 19.66 -13.04
CA GLN A 352 4.23 20.26 -12.27
C GLN A 352 2.94 20.19 -13.07
N PHE A 353 2.17 19.13 -12.88
CA PHE A 353 0.92 18.93 -13.62
C PHE A 353 -0.02 18.01 -12.84
N SER A 354 -1.28 17.99 -13.27
CA SER A 354 -2.31 17.09 -12.77
C SER A 354 -3.03 16.42 -13.95
N VAL A 355 -3.45 15.17 -13.76
CA VAL A 355 -4.33 14.44 -14.67
C VAL A 355 -5.63 14.18 -13.95
N LEU A 356 -6.71 14.78 -14.42
CA LEU A 356 -8.05 14.57 -13.89
C LEU A 356 -8.75 13.50 -14.72
N TYR A 357 -9.46 12.60 -14.05
CA TYR A 357 -10.15 11.46 -14.66
C TYR A 357 -11.65 11.68 -14.60
N TYR A 358 -12.31 11.44 -15.72
CA TYR A 358 -13.75 11.58 -15.86
C TYR A 358 -14.39 10.32 -16.40
N ARG A 359 -15.65 10.10 -16.07
CA ARG A 359 -16.52 9.10 -16.67
C ARG A 359 -17.88 9.75 -16.92
N GLN A 360 -18.29 9.79 -18.19
CA GLN A 360 -19.55 10.44 -18.62
C GLN A 360 -19.68 11.87 -18.08
N GLY A 361 -18.57 12.61 -18.05
CA GLY A 361 -18.50 13.97 -17.52
C GLY A 361 -18.39 14.10 -15.99
N ALA A 362 -18.57 13.02 -15.23
CA ALA A 362 -18.38 13.01 -13.79
C ALA A 362 -16.92 12.83 -13.40
N LEU A 363 -16.43 13.64 -12.46
CA LEU A 363 -15.08 13.55 -11.91
C LEU A 363 -14.92 12.26 -11.08
N LEU A 364 -13.91 11.43 -11.39
CA LEU A 364 -13.59 10.21 -10.68
C LEU A 364 -12.36 10.32 -9.78
N ALA A 365 -11.29 10.94 -10.29
CA ALA A 365 -9.99 10.93 -9.63
C ALA A 365 -9.07 12.03 -10.15
N VAL A 366 -7.94 12.19 -9.47
CA VAL A 366 -6.79 12.99 -9.93
C VAL A 366 -5.48 12.30 -9.59
N ASP A 367 -4.53 12.36 -10.52
CA ASP A 367 -3.10 12.16 -10.28
C ASP A 367 -2.43 13.52 -10.33
N ALA A 368 -1.89 14.00 -9.23
CA ALA A 368 -1.22 15.28 -9.12
C ALA A 368 0.29 15.09 -8.88
N VAL A 369 1.11 15.53 -9.83
CA VAL A 369 2.57 15.52 -9.72
C VAL A 369 3.04 16.91 -9.32
N ASN A 370 3.61 17.03 -8.13
CA ASN A 370 4.07 18.30 -7.54
C ASN A 370 3.01 19.43 -7.60
N GLN A 371 1.71 19.06 -7.55
CA GLN A 371 0.56 19.98 -7.58
C GLN A 371 -0.41 19.74 -6.39
N PRO A 372 0.02 20.03 -5.15
CA PRO A 372 -0.80 19.75 -3.97
C PRO A 372 -2.11 20.55 -3.93
N ALA A 373 -2.16 21.71 -4.57
CA ALA A 373 -3.37 22.53 -4.61
C ALA A 373 -4.48 21.88 -5.45
N ASP A 374 -4.13 21.28 -6.59
CA ASP A 374 -5.08 20.56 -7.45
C ASP A 374 -5.55 19.27 -6.76
N TYR A 375 -4.62 18.51 -6.15
CA TYR A 375 -4.95 17.33 -5.35
C TYR A 375 -5.99 17.66 -4.25
N MET A 376 -5.74 18.72 -3.46
CA MET A 376 -6.64 19.13 -2.38
C MET A 376 -8.00 19.58 -2.89
N ALA A 377 -8.06 20.30 -4.01
CA ALA A 377 -9.30 20.74 -4.62
C ALA A 377 -10.15 19.55 -5.08
N VAL A 378 -9.55 18.60 -5.79
CA VAL A 378 -10.24 17.40 -6.30
C VAL A 378 -10.66 16.48 -5.17
N ARG A 379 -9.79 16.22 -4.18
CA ARG A 379 -10.14 15.41 -3.02
C ARG A 379 -11.35 15.99 -2.28
N ARG A 380 -11.40 17.32 -2.09
CA ARG A 380 -12.55 18.00 -1.51
C ARG A 380 -13.79 17.84 -2.38
N ALA A 381 -13.67 18.04 -3.69
CA ALA A 381 -14.78 17.91 -4.63
C ALA A 381 -15.41 16.51 -4.55
N LEU A 382 -14.58 15.46 -4.60
CA LEU A 382 -15.03 14.07 -4.46
C LEU A 382 -15.71 13.80 -3.11
N THR A 383 -15.16 14.36 -2.02
CA THR A 383 -15.73 14.18 -0.67
C THR A 383 -17.11 14.84 -0.54
N ARG A 384 -17.37 15.93 -1.26
CA ARG A 384 -18.61 16.69 -1.18
C ARG A 384 -19.60 16.43 -2.30
N GLY A 385 -19.20 15.59 -3.28
CA GLY A 385 -19.99 15.41 -4.50
C GLY A 385 -20.09 16.68 -5.35
N GLU A 386 -19.07 17.58 -5.25
CA GLU A 386 -19.03 18.81 -6.05
C GLU A 386 -18.65 18.46 -7.51
N HIS A 387 -19.22 19.18 -8.46
CA HIS A 387 -18.93 19.01 -9.89
C HIS A 387 -17.74 19.88 -10.30
N LEU A 388 -16.87 19.32 -11.17
CA LEU A 388 -15.74 20.02 -11.79
C LEU A 388 -15.84 19.85 -13.32
N PRO A 389 -16.19 20.91 -14.08
CA PRO A 389 -16.37 20.81 -15.53
C PRO A 389 -15.06 20.42 -16.25
N ALA A 390 -15.11 19.36 -17.06
CA ALA A 390 -13.93 18.85 -17.76
C ALA A 390 -13.35 19.84 -18.79
N ASP A 391 -14.21 20.59 -19.47
CA ASP A 391 -13.85 21.59 -20.49
C ASP A 391 -13.06 22.79 -19.92
N ARG A 392 -13.19 23.05 -18.62
CA ARG A 392 -12.51 24.15 -17.93
C ARG A 392 -11.37 23.68 -17.03
N ALA A 393 -11.32 22.41 -16.70
CA ALA A 393 -10.36 21.86 -15.74
C ALA A 393 -8.89 22.00 -16.19
N GLY A 394 -8.63 22.04 -17.51
CA GLY A 394 -7.30 22.23 -18.08
C GLY A 394 -6.73 23.64 -17.98
N ASP A 395 -7.59 24.66 -17.77
CA ASP A 395 -7.18 26.07 -17.70
C ASP A 395 -6.42 26.39 -16.40
N THR A 396 -5.09 26.47 -16.47
CA THR A 396 -4.23 26.79 -15.34
C THR A 396 -4.34 28.23 -14.82
N GLY A 397 -4.91 29.12 -15.61
CA GLY A 397 -5.18 30.52 -15.22
C GLY A 397 -6.26 30.64 -14.13
N VAL A 398 -7.10 29.60 -13.99
CA VAL A 398 -8.16 29.57 -12.97
C VAL A 398 -7.90 28.43 -11.98
N PRO A 399 -7.70 28.69 -10.67
CA PRO A 399 -7.55 27.65 -9.67
C PRO A 399 -8.75 26.70 -9.63
N LEU A 400 -8.53 25.37 -9.56
CA LEU A 400 -9.62 24.36 -9.59
C LEU A 400 -10.72 24.63 -8.55
N LYS A 401 -10.34 25.09 -7.36
CA LYS A 401 -11.31 25.44 -6.29
C LYS A 401 -12.36 26.49 -6.69
N ARG A 402 -12.09 27.31 -7.73
CA ARG A 402 -13.02 28.32 -8.27
C ARG A 402 -13.95 27.76 -9.35
N LEU A 403 -13.60 26.59 -9.88
CA LEU A 403 -14.40 25.91 -10.90
C LEU A 403 -15.40 24.93 -10.29
N LEU A 404 -15.26 24.63 -8.99
CA LEU A 404 -16.14 23.71 -8.27
C LEU A 404 -17.54 24.34 -8.12
N THR A 405 -18.56 23.58 -8.48
CA THR A 405 -19.96 23.94 -8.30
C THR A 405 -20.67 22.85 -7.52
N GLU A 406 -21.78 23.18 -6.87
CA GLU A 406 -22.64 22.16 -6.25
C GLU A 406 -23.06 21.14 -7.31
N GLY A 407 -22.84 19.86 -7.03
CA GLY A 407 -23.25 18.78 -7.92
C GLY A 407 -24.78 18.77 -8.01
N THR A 408 -25.32 18.82 -9.23
CA THR A 408 -26.73 18.41 -9.42
C THR A 408 -26.82 16.94 -9.08
N ALA A 409 -27.70 16.60 -8.14
CA ALA A 409 -27.87 15.25 -7.56
C ALA A 409 -28.48 14.25 -8.56
N ASP A 410 -27.92 14.10 -9.76
CA ASP A 410 -28.42 13.21 -10.82
C ASP A 410 -27.33 12.34 -11.42
N VAL A 411 -26.50 11.69 -10.58
CA VAL A 411 -25.77 10.47 -10.99
C VAL A 411 -25.70 9.55 -9.76
N ARG A 412 -26.78 8.83 -9.51
CA ARG A 412 -26.80 7.63 -8.65
C ARG A 412 -26.80 6.39 -9.51
#